data_3dd03d482206a125fa7fac789a60355d
#
_entry.id   3dd03d482206a125fa7fac789a60355d
#
_cell.length_a   1.000
_cell.length_b   1.000
_cell.length_c   1.000
_cell.angle_alpha   90.00
_cell.angle_beta   90.00
_cell.angle_gamma   90.00
#
_symmetry.space_group_name_H-M   'P 1'
#
loop_
_entity.id
_entity.type
_entity.pdbx_description
1 polymer ?
#
loop_
_entity_poly.entity_id
_entity_poly.type
_entity_poly.pdbx_seq_one_letter_code
_entity_poly.pdbx_strand_id
1 'polypeptide(L)'
;MMLRILARFCLVAAPLALASCAPNTQLIHSWADPTAQSHSYKKIVIVGATPQAATRRIYEDSFAAELQSRGITPVPSYTFDQGKLDKDSAIVALKQIGANAVLVTRLVDKENYQTYYPPSYTTVAAPTAYYGGWYGYYSMGYTYMSDPGYVANNEVYRVETNLYDLAGDKLVWSGITETTLISGDSPQNEIQPLIETLSYDMEKHRVIPKRGKGR
;
A
#
# COMPACT_ATOMS: atom_id res chain seq x y z
N MET A 1 46.16 -10.13 49.43
CA MET A 1 45.72 -11.19 48.51
C MET A 1 44.29 -10.82 48.12
N MET A 2 44.11 -10.10 46.98
CA MET A 2 42.87 -9.48 46.55
C MET A 2 42.06 -10.44 45.69
N LEU A 3 40.87 -10.76 46.17
CA LEU A 3 39.92 -11.61 45.49
C LEU A 3 39.16 -10.76 44.44
N ARG A 4 39.37 -11.02 43.14
CA ARG A 4 38.64 -10.39 42.03
C ARG A 4 37.31 -11.10 41.84
N ILE A 5 36.23 -10.42 42.18
CA ILE A 5 34.85 -10.84 41.85
C ILE A 5 34.53 -10.25 40.47
N LEU A 6 34.52 -11.10 39.45
CA LEU A 6 34.02 -10.78 38.14
C LEU A 6 32.50 -10.94 38.14
N ALA A 7 31.80 -9.81 38.21
CA ALA A 7 30.37 -9.75 37.94
C ALA A 7 30.12 -9.97 36.45
N ARG A 8 29.60 -11.12 36.05
CA ARG A 8 29.08 -11.39 34.70
C ARG A 8 27.72 -10.73 34.56
N PHE A 9 27.68 -9.60 33.90
CA PHE A 9 26.45 -8.96 33.44
C PHE A 9 25.91 -9.79 32.26
N CYS A 10 24.92 -10.64 32.55
CA CYS A 10 24.11 -11.28 31.51
C CYS A 10 23.18 -10.23 30.90
N LEU A 11 23.57 -9.67 29.77
CA LEU A 11 22.72 -8.81 28.94
C LEU A 11 21.66 -9.69 28.27
N VAL A 12 20.49 -9.77 28.87
CA VAL A 12 19.32 -10.40 28.26
C VAL A 12 18.81 -9.47 27.16
N ALA A 13 19.23 -9.72 25.93
CA ALA A 13 18.66 -9.10 24.75
C ALA A 13 17.23 -9.63 24.55
N ALA A 14 16.23 -8.88 25.02
CA ALA A 14 14.83 -9.14 24.70
C ALA A 14 14.64 -8.94 23.19
N PRO A 15 14.12 -9.92 22.42
CA PRO A 15 13.76 -9.69 21.04
C PRO A 15 12.58 -8.71 21.04
N LEU A 16 12.79 -7.48 20.55
CA LEU A 16 11.71 -6.61 20.15
C LEU A 16 10.96 -7.33 19.02
N ALA A 17 9.83 -7.93 19.35
CA ALA A 17 8.88 -8.40 18.36
C ALA A 17 8.36 -7.13 17.64
N LEU A 18 8.94 -6.81 16.49
CA LEU A 18 8.38 -5.87 15.53
C LEU A 18 7.06 -6.48 15.08
N ALA A 19 5.96 -6.01 15.66
CA ALA A 19 4.63 -6.26 15.12
C ALA A 19 4.63 -5.59 13.73
N SER A 20 4.97 -6.37 12.70
CA SER A 20 4.82 -5.98 11.31
C SER A 20 3.32 -5.94 11.06
N CYS A 21 2.73 -4.75 11.06
CA CYS A 21 1.42 -4.57 10.46
C CYS A 21 1.54 -5.03 9.01
N ALA A 22 0.83 -6.09 8.64
CA ALA A 22 0.75 -6.51 7.25
C ALA A 22 0.15 -5.34 6.44
N PRO A 23 0.77 -4.93 5.33
CA PRO A 23 0.20 -3.87 4.52
C PRO A 23 -1.15 -4.30 3.97
N ASN A 24 -2.14 -3.39 4.01
CA ASN A 24 -3.47 -3.64 3.44
C ASN A 24 -3.42 -3.86 1.91
N THR A 25 -2.34 -3.43 1.27
CA THR A 25 -2.12 -3.53 -0.18
C THR A 25 -1.00 -4.51 -0.49
N GLN A 26 -1.26 -5.47 -1.37
CA GLN A 26 -0.28 -6.47 -1.84
C GLN A 26 -0.33 -6.59 -3.37
N LEU A 27 0.84 -6.86 -3.96
CA LEU A 27 0.95 -7.23 -5.36
C LEU A 27 0.62 -8.72 -5.51
N ILE A 28 -0.47 -9.04 -6.22
CA ILE A 28 -0.90 -10.44 -6.42
C ILE A 28 -0.35 -11.04 -7.71
N HIS A 29 -0.16 -10.22 -8.75
CA HIS A 29 0.45 -10.62 -10.00
C HIS A 29 1.30 -9.50 -10.57
N SER A 30 2.43 -9.85 -11.19
CA SER A 30 3.19 -8.94 -12.04
C SER A 30 3.85 -9.66 -13.20
N TRP A 31 4.07 -8.90 -14.27
CA TRP A 31 4.79 -9.33 -15.45
C TRP A 31 5.63 -8.17 -15.99
N ALA A 32 6.82 -8.48 -16.48
CA ALA A 32 7.66 -7.52 -17.16
C ALA A 32 8.23 -8.13 -18.44
N ASP A 33 8.28 -7.35 -19.52
CA ASP A 33 8.94 -7.75 -20.75
C ASP A 33 10.45 -7.91 -20.48
N PRO A 34 11.02 -9.09 -20.71
CA PRO A 34 12.46 -9.31 -20.51
C PRO A 34 13.35 -8.36 -21.32
N THR A 35 12.85 -7.83 -22.43
CA THR A 35 13.58 -6.89 -23.30
C THR A 35 13.46 -5.44 -22.85
N ALA A 36 12.50 -5.10 -22.01
CA ALA A 36 12.25 -3.74 -21.51
C ALA A 36 13.29 -3.26 -20.48
N GLN A 37 14.08 -4.16 -19.89
CA GLN A 37 15.05 -3.86 -18.84
C GLN A 37 16.16 -2.87 -19.25
N SER A 38 16.33 -2.59 -20.53
CA SER A 38 17.33 -1.65 -21.06
C SER A 38 16.79 -0.26 -21.38
N HIS A 39 15.47 -0.04 -21.24
CA HIS A 39 14.84 1.21 -21.63
C HIS A 39 14.76 2.15 -20.43
N SER A 40 15.46 3.27 -20.53
CA SER A 40 15.32 4.38 -19.58
C SER A 40 14.15 5.25 -19.97
N TYR A 41 12.97 4.99 -19.40
CA TYR A 41 11.84 5.90 -19.58
C TYR A 41 12.11 7.21 -18.84
N LYS A 42 12.31 8.30 -19.59
CA LYS A 42 12.66 9.61 -19.03
C LYS A 42 11.45 10.49 -18.76
N LYS A 43 10.38 10.30 -19.51
CA LYS A 43 9.15 11.06 -19.37
C LYS A 43 7.95 10.12 -19.47
N ILE A 44 7.23 9.97 -18.37
CA ILE A 44 6.10 9.05 -18.23
C ILE A 44 4.83 9.86 -18.00
N VAL A 45 3.81 9.64 -18.83
CA VAL A 45 2.45 10.13 -18.57
C VAL A 45 1.75 9.16 -17.63
N ILE A 46 1.07 9.70 -16.63
CA ILE A 46 0.35 8.93 -15.62
C ILE A 46 -1.14 9.14 -15.86
N VAL A 47 -1.87 8.02 -15.99
CA VAL A 47 -3.33 8.02 -16.24
C VAL A 47 -4.04 7.22 -15.15
N GLY A 48 -4.80 7.88 -14.33
CA GLY A 48 -5.74 7.25 -13.40
C GLY A 48 -7.11 7.11 -14.06
N ALA A 49 -7.43 5.91 -14.57
CA ALA A 49 -8.69 5.64 -15.28
C ALA A 49 -9.85 5.49 -14.27
N THR A 50 -10.27 6.58 -13.68
CA THR A 50 -11.41 6.67 -12.75
C THR A 50 -12.30 7.86 -13.12
N PRO A 51 -13.64 7.72 -12.98
CA PRO A 51 -14.58 8.82 -13.22
C PRO A 51 -14.52 9.92 -12.14
N GLN A 52 -13.97 9.63 -10.95
CA GLN A 52 -13.87 10.58 -9.85
C GLN A 52 -12.65 11.50 -10.05
N ALA A 53 -12.88 12.75 -10.47
CA ALA A 53 -11.83 13.70 -10.77
C ALA A 53 -10.86 13.97 -9.59
N ALA A 54 -11.38 13.99 -8.35
CA ALA A 54 -10.56 14.17 -7.16
C ALA A 54 -9.62 12.99 -6.93
N THR A 55 -10.13 11.75 -6.99
CA THR A 55 -9.34 10.53 -6.84
C THR A 55 -8.28 10.42 -7.94
N ARG A 56 -8.65 10.74 -9.19
CA ARG A 56 -7.72 10.79 -10.33
C ARG A 56 -6.54 11.71 -10.03
N ARG A 57 -6.81 12.96 -9.61
CA ARG A 57 -5.77 13.93 -9.30
C ARG A 57 -4.85 13.47 -8.17
N ILE A 58 -5.43 13.03 -7.06
CA ILE A 58 -4.65 12.54 -5.91
C ILE A 58 -3.73 11.41 -6.34
N TYR A 59 -4.25 10.44 -7.11
CA TYR A 59 -3.46 9.32 -7.61
C TYR A 59 -2.34 9.77 -8.55
N GLU A 60 -2.68 10.55 -9.59
CA GLU A 60 -1.70 10.99 -10.59
C GLU A 60 -0.62 11.88 -9.99
N ASP A 61 -0.95 12.78 -9.05
CA ASP A 61 0.01 13.64 -8.35
C ASP A 61 0.91 12.84 -7.41
N SER A 62 0.36 11.88 -6.67
CA SER A 62 1.14 11.02 -5.77
C SER A 62 2.11 10.15 -6.55
N PHE A 63 1.67 9.56 -7.68
CA PHE A 63 2.55 8.78 -8.54
C PHE A 63 3.59 9.65 -9.23
N ALA A 64 3.23 10.89 -9.59
CA ALA A 64 4.17 11.85 -10.14
C ALA A 64 5.30 12.16 -9.15
N ALA A 65 4.98 12.41 -7.88
CA ALA A 65 5.97 12.64 -6.84
C ALA A 65 6.92 11.43 -6.68
N GLU A 66 6.39 10.21 -6.74
CA GLU A 66 7.19 8.98 -6.67
C GLU A 66 8.13 8.84 -7.86
N LEU A 67 7.66 9.01 -9.10
CA LEU A 67 8.50 8.93 -10.29
C LEU A 67 9.55 10.04 -10.32
N GLN A 68 9.20 11.26 -9.90
CA GLN A 68 10.13 12.38 -9.79
C GLN A 68 11.27 12.08 -8.82
N SER A 69 11.01 11.42 -7.70
CA SER A 69 12.03 10.99 -6.72
C SER A 69 13.04 10.01 -7.31
N ARG A 70 12.70 9.39 -8.45
CA ARG A 70 13.53 8.43 -9.20
C ARG A 70 14.21 9.07 -10.42
N GLY A 71 14.09 10.38 -10.60
CA GLY A 71 14.70 11.12 -11.72
C GLY A 71 13.94 10.98 -13.05
N ILE A 72 12.69 10.52 -13.01
CA ILE A 72 11.79 10.47 -14.17
C ILE A 72 10.98 11.78 -14.19
N THR A 73 10.74 12.34 -15.36
CA THR A 73 9.83 13.48 -15.54
C THR A 73 8.40 12.96 -15.66
N PRO A 74 7.55 13.11 -14.63
CA PRO A 74 6.17 12.67 -14.71
C PRO A 74 5.29 13.73 -15.36
N VAL A 75 4.22 13.30 -16.01
CA VAL A 75 3.17 14.19 -16.56
C VAL A 75 1.81 13.62 -16.16
N PRO A 76 1.11 14.19 -15.16
CA PRO A 76 -0.24 13.84 -14.85
C PRO A 76 -1.18 14.09 -16.03
N SER A 77 -1.98 13.11 -16.41
CA SER A 77 -2.82 13.18 -17.62
C SER A 77 -3.91 14.23 -17.53
N TYR A 78 -4.41 14.52 -16.32
CA TYR A 78 -5.45 15.54 -16.12
C TYR A 78 -4.98 16.96 -16.53
N THR A 79 -3.67 17.19 -16.72
CA THR A 79 -3.13 18.49 -17.15
C THR A 79 -3.41 18.80 -18.62
N PHE A 80 -3.65 17.79 -19.45
CA PHE A 80 -3.97 17.94 -20.87
C PHE A 80 -5.23 17.16 -21.30
N ASP A 81 -5.60 16.10 -20.58
CA ASP A 81 -6.77 15.28 -20.86
C ASP A 81 -7.87 15.59 -19.82
N GLN A 82 -8.93 16.23 -20.28
CA GLN A 82 -10.12 16.50 -19.46
C GLN A 82 -11.14 15.35 -19.51
N GLY A 83 -10.72 14.13 -19.90
CA GLY A 83 -11.56 12.94 -19.96
C GLY A 83 -12.38 12.80 -21.23
N LYS A 84 -11.98 13.46 -22.32
CA LYS A 84 -12.70 13.51 -23.61
C LYS A 84 -11.85 13.22 -24.85
N LEU A 85 -10.58 12.82 -24.67
CA LEU A 85 -9.72 12.52 -25.80
C LEU A 85 -10.11 11.18 -26.43
N ASP A 86 -10.40 11.20 -27.72
CA ASP A 86 -10.39 9.97 -28.53
C ASP A 86 -8.95 9.46 -28.70
N LYS A 87 -8.79 8.23 -29.24
CA LYS A 87 -7.49 7.57 -29.38
C LYS A 87 -6.48 8.42 -30.16
N ASP A 88 -6.89 9.02 -31.27
CA ASP A 88 -5.98 9.76 -32.16
C ASP A 88 -5.52 11.05 -31.51
N SER A 89 -6.43 11.78 -30.88
CA SER A 89 -6.12 12.99 -30.11
C SER A 89 -5.20 12.71 -28.95
N ALA A 90 -5.39 11.57 -28.22
CA ALA A 90 -4.52 11.15 -27.14
C ALA A 90 -3.10 10.86 -27.63
N ILE A 91 -2.94 10.14 -28.76
CA ILE A 91 -1.62 9.84 -29.35
C ILE A 91 -0.91 11.14 -29.76
N VAL A 92 -1.63 12.09 -30.37
CA VAL A 92 -1.07 13.38 -30.73
C VAL A 92 -0.60 14.16 -29.50
N ALA A 93 -1.42 14.22 -28.46
CA ALA A 93 -1.06 14.88 -27.19
C ALA A 93 0.19 14.26 -26.55
N LEU A 94 0.28 12.93 -26.48
CA LEU A 94 1.44 12.21 -25.95
C LEU A 94 2.73 12.51 -26.74
N LYS A 95 2.65 12.59 -28.07
CA LYS A 95 3.78 12.94 -28.92
C LYS A 95 4.21 14.40 -28.71
N GLN A 96 3.27 15.34 -28.61
CA GLN A 96 3.55 16.77 -28.37
C GLN A 96 4.25 17.00 -27.04
N ILE A 97 3.85 16.26 -26.01
CA ILE A 97 4.47 16.30 -24.69
C ILE A 97 5.89 15.70 -24.74
N GLY A 98 6.21 14.88 -25.75
CA GLY A 98 7.48 14.16 -25.85
C GLY A 98 7.59 13.06 -24.80
N ALA A 99 6.47 12.45 -24.41
CA ALA A 99 6.44 11.28 -23.54
C ALA A 99 7.01 10.06 -24.28
N ASN A 100 7.71 9.19 -23.56
CA ASN A 100 8.22 7.93 -24.10
C ASN A 100 7.55 6.70 -23.50
N ALA A 101 6.77 6.87 -22.43
CA ALA A 101 5.93 5.82 -21.87
C ALA A 101 4.64 6.40 -21.29
N VAL A 102 3.62 5.56 -21.15
CA VAL A 102 2.38 5.87 -20.45
C VAL A 102 2.07 4.78 -19.42
N LEU A 103 1.81 5.20 -18.19
CA LEU A 103 1.37 4.36 -17.09
C LEU A 103 -0.13 4.53 -16.94
N VAL A 104 -0.89 3.46 -17.10
CA VAL A 104 -2.35 3.46 -16.98
C VAL A 104 -2.77 2.56 -15.81
N THR A 105 -3.56 3.11 -14.91
CA THR A 105 -4.10 2.39 -13.75
C THR A 105 -5.62 2.43 -13.78
N ARG A 106 -6.24 1.28 -13.58
CA ARG A 106 -7.69 1.13 -13.49
C ARG A 106 -8.11 0.17 -12.40
N LEU A 107 -9.26 0.41 -11.82
CA LEU A 107 -9.96 -0.56 -10.98
C LEU A 107 -10.50 -1.68 -11.89
N VAL A 108 -10.14 -2.93 -11.59
CA VAL A 108 -10.62 -4.10 -12.36
C VAL A 108 -11.69 -4.87 -11.62
N ASP A 109 -11.69 -4.80 -10.29
CA ASP A 109 -12.67 -5.50 -9.47
C ASP A 109 -12.87 -4.83 -8.12
N LYS A 110 -14.09 -4.96 -7.58
CA LYS A 110 -14.43 -4.55 -6.21
C LYS A 110 -15.38 -5.58 -5.60
N GLU A 111 -14.92 -6.25 -4.56
CA GLU A 111 -15.70 -7.22 -3.80
C GLU A 111 -16.02 -6.67 -2.41
N ASN A 112 -17.21 -7.02 -1.90
CA ASN A 112 -17.60 -6.73 -0.53
C ASN A 112 -17.83 -8.05 0.20
N TYR A 113 -17.24 -8.22 1.39
CA TYR A 113 -17.49 -9.38 2.22
C TYR A 113 -17.61 -9.00 3.70
N GLN A 114 -18.32 -9.84 4.44
CA GLN A 114 -18.53 -9.64 5.86
C GLN A 114 -17.71 -10.66 6.65
N THR A 115 -16.97 -10.16 7.65
CA THR A 115 -16.28 -11.01 8.62
C THR A 115 -16.98 -10.90 9.96
N TYR A 116 -17.43 -12.04 10.48
CA TYR A 116 -17.99 -12.10 11.81
C TYR A 116 -16.89 -12.36 12.83
N TYR A 117 -16.74 -11.44 13.77
CA TYR A 117 -15.89 -11.59 14.95
C TYR A 117 -16.77 -12.03 16.12
N PRO A 118 -16.62 -13.28 16.62
CA PRO A 118 -17.45 -13.78 17.71
C PRO A 118 -17.18 -13.00 19.02
N PRO A 119 -18.16 -12.97 19.92
CA PRO A 119 -17.95 -12.41 21.25
C PRO A 119 -16.74 -13.05 21.95
N SER A 120 -15.91 -12.23 22.57
CA SER A 120 -14.80 -12.70 23.39
C SER A 120 -15.00 -12.28 24.85
N TYR A 121 -14.56 -13.15 25.77
CA TYR A 121 -14.65 -12.92 27.21
C TYR A 121 -13.24 -12.96 27.78
N THR A 122 -12.82 -11.85 28.37
CA THR A 122 -11.54 -11.78 29.05
C THR A 122 -11.78 -11.65 30.56
N THR A 123 -11.25 -12.58 31.32
CA THR A 123 -11.28 -12.50 32.79
C THR A 123 -10.20 -11.53 33.23
N VAL A 124 -10.58 -10.39 33.80
CA VAL A 124 -9.62 -9.46 34.38
C VAL A 124 -9.29 -9.90 35.80
N ALA A 125 -8.05 -10.34 36.04
CA ALA A 125 -7.56 -10.60 37.39
C ALA A 125 -7.48 -9.27 38.15
N ALA A 126 -8.28 -9.12 39.21
CA ALA A 126 -8.19 -7.97 40.10
C ALA A 126 -6.86 -7.97 40.86
N PRO A 127 -6.21 -6.80 41.07
CA PRO A 127 -4.98 -6.72 41.84
C PRO A 127 -5.19 -7.28 43.26
N THR A 128 -4.28 -8.14 43.72
CA THR A 128 -4.34 -8.90 44.98
C THR A 128 -4.38 -8.07 46.26
N ALA A 129 -4.33 -6.75 46.20
CA ALA A 129 -4.19 -5.85 47.35
C ALA A 129 -5.53 -5.44 48.03
N TYR A 130 -6.69 -5.92 47.55
CA TYR A 130 -8.00 -5.44 48.02
C TYR A 130 -8.95 -6.56 48.51
N TYR A 131 -8.45 -7.52 49.22
CA TYR A 131 -9.33 -8.59 49.74
C TYR A 131 -9.90 -8.24 51.12
N GLY A 132 -10.95 -7.41 51.17
CA GLY A 132 -11.72 -7.08 52.35
C GLY A 132 -12.78 -8.14 52.70
N GLY A 133 -12.45 -9.44 52.58
CA GLY A 133 -13.34 -10.54 52.93
C GLY A 133 -13.71 -11.46 51.75
N TRP A 134 -14.18 -12.69 52.07
CA TRP A 134 -14.48 -13.74 51.08
C TRP A 134 -15.52 -13.34 50.03
N TYR A 135 -16.49 -12.51 50.39
CA TYR A 135 -17.56 -12.03 49.48
C TYR A 135 -17.04 -11.00 48.46
N GLY A 136 -16.11 -10.13 48.87
CA GLY A 136 -15.40 -9.24 47.98
C GLY A 136 -14.57 -9.98 46.94
N TYR A 137 -13.88 -11.03 47.40
CA TYR A 137 -13.12 -11.94 46.52
C TYR A 137 -14.05 -12.68 45.55
N TYR A 138 -15.16 -13.22 46.02
CA TYR A 138 -16.16 -13.93 45.24
C TYR A 138 -16.82 -13.03 44.19
N SER A 139 -17.19 -11.81 44.55
CA SER A 139 -17.84 -10.87 43.63
C SER A 139 -16.89 -10.28 42.57
N MET A 140 -15.60 -10.15 42.85
CA MET A 140 -14.59 -9.70 41.91
C MET A 140 -14.19 -10.74 40.87
N GLY A 141 -14.30 -12.05 41.21
CA GLY A 141 -13.99 -13.14 40.29
C GLY A 141 -14.93 -13.24 39.07
N TYR A 142 -15.99 -12.45 39.06
CA TYR A 142 -16.98 -12.43 37.96
C TYR A 142 -17.04 -11.11 37.17
N THR A 143 -16.01 -10.27 37.27
CA THR A 143 -15.92 -9.12 36.42
C THR A 143 -15.42 -9.57 35.04
N TYR A 144 -16.34 -9.90 34.16
CA TYR A 144 -16.04 -10.24 32.77
C TYR A 144 -16.03 -8.96 31.95
N MET A 145 -14.95 -8.74 31.22
CA MET A 145 -14.94 -7.79 30.13
C MET A 145 -15.50 -8.53 28.92
N SER A 146 -16.74 -8.22 28.55
CA SER A 146 -17.44 -8.80 27.40
C SER A 146 -17.22 -7.90 26.19
N ASP A 147 -16.55 -8.45 25.18
CA ASP A 147 -16.63 -7.88 23.84
C ASP A 147 -17.82 -8.56 23.16
N PRO A 148 -18.91 -7.81 22.81
CA PRO A 148 -20.14 -8.41 22.29
C PRO A 148 -19.98 -9.04 20.90
N GLY A 149 -18.79 -8.99 20.32
CA GLY A 149 -18.56 -9.37 18.95
C GLY A 149 -19.19 -8.37 17.97
N TYR A 150 -18.71 -8.38 16.74
CA TYR A 150 -19.22 -7.49 15.70
C TYR A 150 -19.06 -8.10 14.31
N VAL A 151 -19.80 -7.54 13.35
CA VAL A 151 -19.64 -7.85 11.94
C VAL A 151 -18.86 -6.71 11.30
N ALA A 152 -17.68 -7.00 10.78
CA ALA A 152 -16.93 -6.05 9.98
C ALA A 152 -17.31 -6.21 8.50
N ASN A 153 -17.64 -5.08 7.86
CA ASN A 153 -17.79 -5.02 6.42
C ASN A 153 -16.43 -4.66 5.82
N ASN A 154 -15.90 -5.54 4.99
CA ASN A 154 -14.62 -5.37 4.33
C ASN A 154 -14.85 -5.18 2.83
N GLU A 155 -14.03 -4.36 2.21
CA GLU A 155 -14.01 -4.15 0.77
C GLU A 155 -12.65 -4.55 0.22
N VAL A 156 -12.64 -5.34 -0.86
CA VAL A 156 -11.42 -5.70 -1.59
C VAL A 156 -11.44 -4.99 -2.93
N TYR A 157 -10.38 -4.22 -3.17
CA TYR A 157 -10.17 -3.51 -4.42
C TYR A 157 -9.03 -4.16 -5.19
N ARG A 158 -9.28 -4.59 -6.42
CA ARG A 158 -8.23 -5.07 -7.35
C ARG A 158 -7.96 -4.00 -8.38
N VAL A 159 -6.71 -3.55 -8.42
CA VAL A 159 -6.25 -2.47 -9.29
C VAL A 159 -5.18 -3.02 -10.22
N GLU A 160 -5.39 -2.84 -11.52
CA GLU A 160 -4.41 -3.17 -12.57
C GLU A 160 -3.68 -1.92 -13.02
N THR A 161 -2.35 -2.00 -13.08
CA THR A 161 -1.49 -0.93 -13.57
C THR A 161 -0.59 -1.48 -14.67
N ASN A 162 -0.60 -0.80 -15.81
CA ASN A 162 0.12 -1.19 -17.02
C ASN A 162 1.03 -0.05 -17.47
N LEU A 163 2.30 -0.35 -17.78
CA LEU A 163 3.23 0.57 -18.41
C LEU A 163 3.42 0.17 -19.86
N TYR A 164 3.21 1.13 -20.76
CA TYR A 164 3.37 0.97 -22.20
C TYR A 164 4.52 1.83 -22.71
N ASP A 165 5.38 1.24 -23.56
CA ASP A 165 6.34 1.98 -24.39
C ASP A 165 5.62 2.60 -25.58
N LEU A 166 5.76 3.93 -25.76
CA LEU A 166 5.09 4.65 -26.82
C LEU A 166 5.81 4.55 -28.18
N ALA A 167 7.08 4.17 -28.22
CA ALA A 167 7.81 3.98 -29.47
C ALA A 167 7.35 2.72 -30.21
N GLY A 168 7.05 1.66 -29.47
CA GLY A 168 6.61 0.37 -30.02
C GLY A 168 5.13 0.07 -29.81
N ASP A 169 4.36 0.95 -29.16
CA ASP A 169 2.98 0.71 -28.72
C ASP A 169 2.86 -0.66 -27.99
N LYS A 170 3.80 -0.90 -27.07
CA LYS A 170 4.02 -2.21 -26.47
C LYS A 170 3.88 -2.17 -24.95
N LEU A 171 3.16 -3.15 -24.39
CA LEU A 171 3.14 -3.40 -22.94
C LEU A 171 4.54 -3.83 -22.49
N VAL A 172 5.10 -3.16 -21.48
CA VAL A 172 6.45 -3.45 -20.96
C VAL A 172 6.43 -3.91 -19.51
N TRP A 173 5.38 -3.54 -18.78
CA TRP A 173 5.16 -4.03 -17.43
C TRP A 173 3.67 -3.99 -17.08
N SER A 174 3.23 -4.97 -16.32
CA SER A 174 1.87 -5.07 -15.77
C SER A 174 1.93 -5.53 -14.32
N GLY A 175 1.11 -4.94 -13.46
CA GLY A 175 0.95 -5.35 -12.07
C GLY A 175 -0.50 -5.30 -11.64
N ILE A 176 -0.94 -6.30 -10.89
CA ILE A 176 -2.25 -6.34 -10.24
C ILE A 176 -2.04 -6.33 -8.74
N THR A 177 -2.62 -5.35 -8.08
CA THR A 177 -2.63 -5.25 -6.63
C THR A 177 -4.00 -5.55 -6.07
N GLU A 178 -4.01 -6.09 -4.86
CA GLU A 178 -5.20 -6.26 -4.05
C GLU A 178 -5.06 -5.46 -2.77
N THR A 179 -6.06 -4.65 -2.48
CA THR A 179 -6.14 -3.81 -1.28
C THR A 179 -7.38 -4.16 -0.49
N THR A 180 -7.22 -4.54 0.77
CA THR A 180 -8.33 -4.81 1.69
C THR A 180 -8.57 -3.59 2.57
N LEU A 181 -9.78 -3.04 2.53
CA LEU A 181 -10.26 -2.01 3.44
C LEU A 181 -11.17 -2.60 4.50
N ILE A 182 -10.87 -2.30 5.76
CA ILE A 182 -11.73 -2.64 6.89
C ILE A 182 -12.72 -1.50 7.10
N SER A 183 -13.90 -1.80 7.64
CA SER A 183 -14.94 -0.81 7.91
C SER A 183 -14.39 0.42 8.65
N GLY A 184 -14.52 1.58 8.03
CA GLY A 184 -13.98 2.85 8.53
C GLY A 184 -12.71 3.35 7.84
N ASP A 185 -12.04 2.52 7.05
CA ASP A 185 -10.88 2.94 6.27
C ASP A 185 -11.30 3.77 5.07
N SER A 186 -10.42 4.67 4.65
CA SER A 186 -10.60 5.47 3.45
C SER A 186 -9.77 4.93 2.29
N PRO A 187 -10.37 4.66 1.11
CA PRO A 187 -9.61 4.25 -0.07
C PRO A 187 -8.48 5.21 -0.45
N GLN A 188 -8.60 6.49 -0.11
CA GLN A 188 -7.57 7.49 -0.38
C GLN A 188 -6.28 7.24 0.39
N ASN A 189 -6.36 6.66 1.60
CA ASN A 189 -5.19 6.34 2.43
C ASN A 189 -4.35 5.22 1.81
N GLU A 190 -4.95 4.37 0.96
CA GLU A 190 -4.29 3.25 0.31
C GLU A 190 -3.60 3.63 -1.02
N ILE A 191 -3.78 4.86 -1.51
CA ILE A 191 -3.13 5.32 -2.75
C ILE A 191 -1.60 5.28 -2.62
N GLN A 192 -1.06 5.76 -1.49
CA GLN A 192 0.39 5.78 -1.29
C GLN A 192 0.98 4.36 -1.14
N PRO A 193 0.45 3.45 -0.30
CA PRO A 193 0.86 2.05 -0.25
C PRO A 193 0.78 1.33 -1.60
N LEU A 194 -0.27 1.59 -2.39
CA LEU A 194 -0.43 1.07 -3.74
C LEU A 194 0.73 1.51 -4.65
N ILE A 195 1.04 2.80 -4.68
CA ILE A 195 2.12 3.38 -5.50
C ILE A 195 3.48 2.81 -5.08
N GLU A 196 3.75 2.69 -3.80
CA GLU A 196 5.00 2.13 -3.27
C GLU A 196 5.16 0.65 -3.67
N THR A 197 4.09 -0.13 -3.55
CA THR A 197 4.07 -1.55 -3.94
C THR A 197 4.36 -1.73 -5.44
N LEU A 198 3.69 -0.96 -6.30
CA LEU A 198 3.90 -0.98 -7.75
C LEU A 198 5.30 -0.53 -8.13
N SER A 199 5.75 0.58 -7.54
CA SER A 199 7.07 1.16 -7.83
C SER A 199 8.21 0.26 -7.39
N TYR A 200 8.06 -0.44 -6.27
CA TYR A 200 9.02 -1.43 -5.80
C TYR A 200 9.18 -2.59 -6.81
N ASP A 201 8.07 -3.12 -7.33
CA ASP A 201 8.10 -4.22 -8.30
C ASP A 201 8.68 -3.77 -9.65
N MET A 202 8.28 -2.59 -10.16
CA MET A 202 8.87 -2.00 -11.37
C MET A 202 10.39 -1.79 -11.23
N GLU A 203 10.86 -1.36 -10.06
CA GLU A 203 12.29 -1.23 -9.76
C GLU A 203 12.99 -2.59 -9.77
N LYS A 204 12.40 -3.60 -9.12
CA LYS A 204 12.90 -4.97 -9.09
C LYS A 204 13.08 -5.55 -10.50
N HIS A 205 12.15 -5.28 -11.39
CA HIS A 205 12.20 -5.67 -12.80
C HIS A 205 13.03 -4.70 -13.67
N ARG A 206 13.65 -3.67 -13.08
CA ARG A 206 14.48 -2.67 -13.78
C ARG A 206 13.73 -1.88 -14.86
N VAL A 207 12.42 -1.78 -14.73
CA VAL A 207 11.55 -1.02 -15.63
C VAL A 207 11.63 0.47 -15.34
N ILE A 208 11.81 0.81 -14.05
CA ILE A 208 12.11 2.17 -13.60
C ILE A 208 13.42 2.22 -12.79
N PRO A 209 14.07 3.39 -12.69
CA PRO A 209 15.28 3.55 -11.88
C PRO A 209 15.02 3.30 -10.39
N LYS A 210 16.07 2.94 -9.67
CA LYS A 210 16.06 2.92 -8.20
C LYS A 210 15.80 4.31 -7.65
N ARG A 211 15.09 4.34 -6.51
CA ARG A 211 14.91 5.58 -5.76
C ARG A 211 16.28 6.15 -5.39
N GLY A 212 16.53 7.40 -5.75
CA GLY A 212 17.77 8.09 -5.37
C GLY A 212 17.90 8.10 -3.84
N LYS A 213 19.09 7.84 -3.31
CA LYS A 213 19.34 8.10 -1.89
C LYS A 213 19.16 9.60 -1.69
N GLY A 214 18.15 10.02 -0.94
CA GLY A 214 17.94 11.42 -0.58
C GLY A 214 19.26 12.00 -0.01
N ARG A 215 19.65 13.13 -0.59
CA ARG A 215 20.77 13.94 -0.04
C ARG A 215 20.33 14.67 1.20
#